data_9e1a78aa8d9e5d765ce030df7d076813
#
_entry.id   9e1a78aa8d9e5d765ce030df7d076813
#
_cell.length_a   1.000
_cell.length_b   1.000
_cell.length_c   1.000
_cell.angle_alpha   90.00
_cell.angle_beta   90.00
_cell.angle_gamma   90.00
#
_symmetry.space_group_name_H-M   'P 1'
#
loop_
_entity.id
_entity.type
_entity.pdbx_description
1 polymer ?
#
loop_
_entity_poly.entity_id
_entity_poly.type
_entity_poly.pdbx_seq_one_letter_code
_entity_poly.pdbx_strand_id
1 'polypeptide(L)'
;GTTVDVEDLFYNIPARRKFLRTERTELSRIEDIVRKISLSHPAVQLQLTHQGKSLRQYASAMSMAEREFRVRQALGAAFIDAAMYFEEQKEGMTLSGWVATPSYSRSQADQQYFFVNGRSIRDKVLSHAVRQGYHDVLHHGRQPAYVIFFELDPRLVDVNVHPTKHEVRFRESRSVHNFIFSTVHHVLS
;
A
#
# COMPACT_ATOMS: atom_id res chain seq x y z
N GLY A 1 -16.24 8.55 -17.70
CA GLY A 1 -15.64 8.68 -16.39
C GLY A 1 -16.68 8.78 -15.28
N THR A 2 -16.23 8.72 -14.05
CA THR A 2 -17.07 8.85 -12.85
C THR A 2 -16.54 9.99 -12.00
N THR A 3 -17.43 10.88 -11.56
CA THR A 3 -17.13 11.93 -10.59
C THR A 3 -17.90 11.66 -9.31
N VAL A 4 -17.21 11.75 -8.18
CA VAL A 4 -17.81 11.68 -6.85
C VAL A 4 -17.57 13.02 -6.18
N ASP A 5 -18.63 13.72 -5.86
CA ASP A 5 -18.61 15.01 -5.17
C ASP A 5 -19.21 14.84 -3.77
N VAL A 6 -18.48 15.27 -2.74
CA VAL A 6 -18.90 15.16 -1.35
C VAL A 6 -18.84 16.55 -0.72
N GLU A 7 -20.01 17.05 -0.34
CA GLU A 7 -20.17 18.33 0.33
C GLU A 7 -20.71 18.11 1.76
N ASP A 8 -20.38 19.01 2.66
CA ASP A 8 -20.90 19.05 4.04
C ASP A 8 -20.93 17.69 4.75
N LEU A 9 -19.79 17.02 4.77
CA LEU A 9 -19.62 15.67 5.34
C LEU A 9 -20.27 15.57 6.73
N PHE A 10 -21.19 14.59 6.89
CA PHE A 10 -21.97 14.37 8.11
C PHE A 10 -22.90 15.52 8.53
N TYR A 11 -23.31 16.38 7.61
CA TYR A 11 -24.27 17.45 7.90
C TYR A 11 -25.53 16.93 8.61
N ASN A 12 -26.08 15.84 8.11
CA ASN A 12 -27.32 15.22 8.63
C ASN A 12 -27.06 14.14 9.69
N ILE A 13 -25.83 13.94 10.15
CA ILE A 13 -25.48 12.94 11.17
C ILE A 13 -24.63 13.60 12.27
N PRO A 14 -25.23 14.41 13.14
CA PRO A 14 -24.49 15.15 14.17
C PRO A 14 -23.63 14.28 15.08
N ALA A 15 -24.07 13.05 15.34
CA ALA A 15 -23.33 12.08 16.16
C ALA A 15 -21.98 11.68 15.55
N ARG A 16 -21.90 11.62 14.21
CA ARG A 16 -20.64 11.36 13.49
C ARG A 16 -19.82 12.63 13.26
N ARG A 17 -20.50 13.76 13.03
CA ARG A 17 -19.85 15.05 12.77
C ARG A 17 -18.91 15.47 13.90
N LYS A 18 -19.29 15.24 15.15
CA LYS A 18 -18.45 15.57 16.32
C LYS A 18 -17.15 14.76 16.42
N PHE A 19 -17.02 13.65 15.70
CA PHE A 19 -15.79 12.85 15.62
C PHE A 19 -14.84 13.29 14.51
N LEU A 20 -15.26 14.21 13.64
CA LEU A 20 -14.36 14.81 12.66
C LEU A 20 -13.24 15.57 13.36
N ARG A 21 -12.04 15.39 12.85
CA ARG A 21 -10.85 16.13 13.26
C ARG A 21 -10.77 17.45 12.49
N THR A 22 -9.62 18.10 12.54
CA THR A 22 -9.39 19.29 11.72
C THR A 22 -9.51 18.99 10.24
N GLU A 23 -9.87 19.96 9.42
CA GLU A 23 -9.96 19.84 7.96
C GLU A 23 -8.65 19.25 7.38
N ARG A 24 -7.51 19.76 7.83
CA ARG A 24 -6.19 19.24 7.43
C ARG A 24 -6.01 17.75 7.72
N THR A 25 -6.44 17.31 8.90
CA THR A 25 -6.32 15.89 9.29
C THR A 25 -7.22 15.01 8.43
N GLU A 26 -8.47 15.42 8.21
CA GLU A 26 -9.41 14.66 7.37
C GLU A 26 -8.95 14.62 5.92
N LEU A 27 -8.44 15.72 5.39
CA LEU A 27 -7.89 15.78 4.04
C LEU A 27 -6.69 14.85 3.87
N SER A 28 -5.78 14.82 4.85
CA SER A 28 -4.64 13.90 4.84
C SER A 28 -5.07 12.42 4.80
N ARG A 29 -6.16 12.06 5.48
CA ARG A 29 -6.73 10.71 5.43
C ARG A 29 -7.33 10.39 4.08
N ILE A 30 -8.00 11.37 3.47
CA ILE A 30 -8.55 11.24 2.11
C ILE A 30 -7.41 11.04 1.10
N GLU A 31 -6.37 11.85 1.18
CA GLU A 31 -5.18 11.71 0.32
C GLU A 31 -4.53 10.33 0.45
N ASP A 32 -4.46 9.77 1.66
CA ASP A 32 -3.91 8.43 1.88
C ASP A 32 -4.77 7.34 1.22
N ILE A 33 -6.10 7.45 1.31
CA ILE A 33 -7.01 6.52 0.63
C ILE A 33 -6.85 6.61 -0.89
N VAL A 34 -6.81 7.81 -1.45
CA VAL A 34 -6.62 8.03 -2.89
C VAL A 34 -5.27 7.49 -3.35
N ARG A 35 -4.21 7.66 -2.56
CA ARG A 35 -2.90 7.07 -2.80
C ARG A 35 -2.96 5.54 -2.87
N LYS A 36 -3.62 4.89 -1.93
CA LYS A 36 -3.81 3.43 -1.91
C LYS A 36 -4.57 2.95 -3.15
N ILE A 37 -5.63 3.65 -3.54
CA ILE A 37 -6.39 3.33 -4.75
C ILE A 37 -5.50 3.50 -5.99
N SER A 38 -4.72 4.56 -6.07
CA SER A 38 -3.82 4.81 -7.20
C SER A 38 -2.76 3.71 -7.38
N LEU A 39 -2.27 3.16 -6.28
CA LEU A 39 -1.30 2.07 -6.29
C LEU A 39 -1.94 0.72 -6.64
N SER A 40 -3.13 0.43 -6.13
CA SER A 40 -3.81 -0.85 -6.35
C SER A 40 -4.53 -0.94 -7.70
N HIS A 41 -4.85 0.20 -8.33
CA HIS A 41 -5.56 0.28 -9.61
C HIS A 41 -4.80 1.16 -10.61
N PRO A 42 -3.62 0.74 -11.06
CA PRO A 42 -2.75 1.58 -11.87
C PRO A 42 -3.35 1.97 -13.22
N ALA A 43 -4.24 1.16 -13.80
CA ALA A 43 -4.90 1.47 -15.07
C ALA A 43 -5.93 2.60 -14.97
N VAL A 44 -6.38 2.95 -13.75
CA VAL A 44 -7.39 3.98 -13.55
C VAL A 44 -6.73 5.34 -13.38
N GLN A 45 -7.14 6.31 -14.19
CA GLN A 45 -6.79 7.72 -13.97
C GLN A 45 -7.60 8.26 -12.79
N LEU A 46 -6.93 8.93 -11.85
CA LEU A 46 -7.54 9.52 -10.67
C LEU A 46 -7.19 10.99 -10.53
N GLN A 47 -8.15 11.79 -10.11
CA GLN A 47 -7.94 13.19 -9.75
C GLN A 47 -8.65 13.45 -8.41
N LEU A 48 -7.96 14.08 -7.49
CA LEU A 48 -8.51 14.58 -6.24
C LEU A 48 -8.51 16.10 -6.26
N THR A 49 -9.67 16.71 -6.05
CA THR A 49 -9.81 18.16 -5.89
C THR A 49 -10.37 18.47 -4.51
N HIS A 50 -9.99 19.60 -3.96
CA HIS A 50 -10.51 20.13 -2.71
C HIS A 50 -10.74 21.62 -2.85
N GLN A 51 -11.98 22.05 -2.60
CA GLN A 51 -12.39 23.45 -2.75
C GLN A 51 -12.00 24.05 -4.11
N GLY A 52 -12.25 23.31 -5.18
CA GLY A 52 -11.96 23.72 -6.55
C GLY A 52 -10.48 23.65 -6.96
N LYS A 53 -9.58 23.25 -6.07
CA LYS A 53 -8.14 23.11 -6.36
C LYS A 53 -7.77 21.64 -6.55
N SER A 54 -7.01 21.35 -7.62
CA SER A 54 -6.44 20.01 -7.84
C SER A 54 -5.33 19.75 -6.82
N LEU A 55 -5.48 18.70 -6.03
CA LEU A 55 -4.50 18.28 -5.03
C LEU A 55 -3.62 17.14 -5.51
N ARG A 56 -4.21 16.16 -6.18
CA ARG A 56 -3.54 14.98 -6.70
C ARG A 56 -4.07 14.64 -8.06
N GLN A 57 -3.17 14.20 -8.93
CA GLN A 57 -3.52 13.75 -10.26
C GLN A 57 -2.61 12.57 -10.62
N TYR A 58 -3.25 11.44 -10.92
CA TYR A 58 -2.57 10.20 -11.29
C TYR A 58 -3.04 9.80 -12.68
N ALA A 59 -2.15 9.84 -13.66
CA ALA A 59 -2.44 9.35 -14.99
C ALA A 59 -2.57 7.82 -15.01
N SER A 60 -3.33 7.27 -15.95
CA SER A 60 -3.36 5.82 -16.19
C SER A 60 -1.94 5.29 -16.44
N ALA A 61 -1.59 4.17 -15.83
CA ALA A 61 -0.27 3.54 -15.89
C ALA A 61 -0.40 2.10 -16.41
N MET A 62 -0.03 1.90 -17.68
CA MET A 62 -0.15 0.60 -18.37
C MET A 62 1.21 -0.07 -18.61
N SER A 63 2.29 0.71 -18.69
CA SER A 63 3.66 0.21 -18.81
C SER A 63 4.37 0.19 -17.46
N MET A 64 5.51 -0.50 -17.39
CA MET A 64 6.36 -0.50 -16.18
C MET A 64 6.85 0.93 -15.87
N ALA A 65 7.31 1.66 -16.87
CA ALA A 65 7.76 3.06 -16.70
C ALA A 65 6.65 3.97 -16.17
N GLU A 66 5.42 3.82 -16.66
CA GLU A 66 4.26 4.55 -16.18
C GLU A 66 3.88 4.15 -14.74
N ARG A 67 3.99 2.86 -14.40
CA ARG A 67 3.77 2.38 -13.02
C ARG A 67 4.81 2.92 -12.06
N GLU A 68 6.08 2.94 -12.42
CA GLU A 68 7.15 3.58 -11.63
C GLU A 68 6.90 5.07 -11.43
N PHE A 69 6.49 5.77 -12.47
CA PHE A 69 6.11 7.18 -12.38
C PHE A 69 4.94 7.39 -11.41
N ARG A 70 3.93 6.51 -11.44
CA ARG A 70 2.81 6.57 -10.48
C ARG A 70 3.27 6.32 -9.05
N VAL A 71 4.16 5.37 -8.81
CA VAL A 71 4.75 5.16 -7.48
C VAL A 71 5.55 6.39 -7.04
N ARG A 72 6.29 7.01 -7.95
CA ARG A 72 6.99 8.28 -7.71
C ARG A 72 6.03 9.39 -7.28
N GLN A 73 4.90 9.53 -7.95
CA GLN A 73 3.86 10.49 -7.59
C GLN A 73 3.23 10.18 -6.21
N ALA A 74 3.04 8.91 -5.89
CA ALA A 74 2.40 8.48 -4.65
C ALA A 74 3.31 8.57 -3.42
N LEU A 75 4.58 8.16 -3.53
CA LEU A 75 5.53 8.04 -2.41
C LEU A 75 6.71 9.01 -2.48
N GLY A 76 6.93 9.66 -3.62
CA GLY A 76 8.03 10.59 -3.80
C GLY A 76 9.23 10.01 -4.55
N ALA A 77 10.06 10.89 -5.11
CA ALA A 77 11.24 10.52 -5.88
C ALA A 77 12.27 9.76 -5.03
N ALA A 78 12.50 10.18 -3.79
CA ALA A 78 13.48 9.55 -2.91
C ALA A 78 13.17 8.06 -2.64
N PHE A 79 11.89 7.69 -2.54
CA PHE A 79 11.51 6.28 -2.42
C PHE A 79 11.84 5.50 -3.69
N ILE A 80 11.32 5.93 -4.84
CA ILE A 80 11.45 5.14 -6.08
C ILE A 80 12.90 5.06 -6.57
N ASP A 81 13.70 6.11 -6.36
CA ASP A 81 15.11 6.13 -6.74
C ASP A 81 15.95 5.16 -5.89
N ALA A 82 15.50 4.84 -4.68
CA ALA A 82 16.13 3.87 -3.79
C ALA A 82 15.45 2.49 -3.78
N ALA A 83 14.39 2.31 -4.54
CA ALA A 83 13.62 1.07 -4.56
C ALA A 83 14.06 0.13 -5.69
N MET A 84 13.97 -1.16 -5.41
CA MET A 84 14.16 -2.22 -6.39
C MET A 84 12.82 -2.87 -6.70
N TYR A 85 12.51 -3.00 -8.00
CA TYR A 85 11.37 -3.78 -8.43
C TYR A 85 11.70 -5.28 -8.41
N PHE A 86 10.74 -6.08 -7.99
CA PHE A 86 10.84 -7.53 -8.04
C PHE A 86 9.50 -8.15 -8.43
N GLU A 87 9.56 -9.36 -8.97
CA GLU A 87 8.41 -10.22 -9.21
C GLU A 87 8.84 -11.68 -9.08
N GLU A 88 8.19 -12.41 -8.18
CA GLU A 88 8.44 -13.82 -7.91
C GLU A 88 7.15 -14.61 -7.90
N GLN A 89 7.21 -15.82 -8.42
CA GLN A 89 6.08 -16.75 -8.45
C GLN A 89 6.44 -18.06 -7.78
N LYS A 90 5.52 -18.57 -6.96
CA LYS A 90 5.67 -19.86 -6.29
C LYS A 90 4.31 -20.47 -5.99
N GLU A 91 4.09 -21.71 -6.44
CA GLU A 91 2.90 -22.50 -6.07
C GLU A 91 1.56 -21.78 -6.28
N GLY A 92 1.42 -21.05 -7.38
CA GLY A 92 0.22 -20.28 -7.71
C GLY A 92 0.11 -18.93 -6.98
N MET A 93 1.12 -18.54 -6.22
CA MET A 93 1.23 -17.21 -5.60
C MET A 93 2.16 -16.34 -6.43
N THR A 94 1.84 -15.07 -6.56
CA THR A 94 2.71 -14.04 -7.17
C THR A 94 2.94 -12.92 -6.18
N LEU A 95 4.20 -12.61 -5.91
CA LEU A 95 4.62 -11.49 -5.08
C LEU A 95 5.42 -10.52 -5.93
N SER A 96 4.99 -9.28 -6.02
CA SER A 96 5.66 -8.26 -6.83
C SER A 96 5.63 -6.89 -6.16
N GLY A 97 6.42 -5.96 -6.67
CA GLY A 97 6.40 -4.58 -6.21
C GLY A 97 7.78 -3.96 -6.05
N TRP A 98 7.86 -2.99 -5.16
CA TRP A 98 9.07 -2.22 -4.90
C TRP A 98 9.42 -2.28 -3.43
N VAL A 99 10.65 -2.63 -3.14
CA VAL A 99 11.24 -2.58 -1.80
C VAL A 99 12.39 -1.58 -1.81
N ALA A 100 12.36 -0.62 -0.91
CA ALA A 100 13.44 0.34 -0.78
C ALA A 100 14.69 -0.33 -0.18
N THR A 101 15.86 0.06 -0.66
CA THR A 101 17.12 -0.36 -0.06
C THR A 101 17.23 0.14 1.39
N PRO A 102 18.04 -0.51 2.25
CA PRO A 102 18.19 -0.09 3.64
C PRO A 102 18.66 1.35 3.84
N SER A 103 19.34 1.92 2.86
CA SER A 103 19.76 3.33 2.87
C SER A 103 18.57 4.31 2.88
N TYR A 104 17.44 3.89 2.32
CA TYR A 104 16.17 4.60 2.39
C TYR A 104 15.26 3.92 3.43
N SER A 105 15.57 4.07 4.69
CA SER A 105 14.72 3.58 5.77
C SER A 105 14.03 4.74 6.49
N ARG A 106 12.91 4.44 7.14
CA ARG A 106 12.09 5.43 7.83
C ARG A 106 12.26 5.33 9.35
N SER A 107 12.03 6.42 10.06
CA SER A 107 11.91 6.40 11.53
C SER A 107 10.58 5.80 11.99
N GLN A 108 9.55 5.88 11.14
CA GLN A 108 8.22 5.35 11.41
C GLN A 108 7.76 4.45 10.25
N ALA A 109 6.82 3.55 10.54
CA ALA A 109 6.21 2.66 9.54
C ALA A 109 5.12 3.38 8.72
N ASP A 110 5.47 4.48 8.07
CA ASP A 110 4.56 5.39 7.36
C ASP A 110 4.58 5.25 5.83
N GLN A 111 5.46 4.39 5.30
CA GLN A 111 5.54 4.06 3.87
C GLN A 111 5.56 2.54 3.64
N GLN A 112 4.55 1.88 4.16
CA GLN A 112 4.39 0.44 4.06
C GLN A 112 3.03 0.12 3.45
N TYR A 113 3.04 -0.19 2.15
CA TYR A 113 1.84 -0.50 1.38
C TYR A 113 1.86 -1.95 0.95
N PHE A 114 0.90 -2.72 1.44
CA PHE A 114 0.73 -4.13 1.10
C PHE A 114 -0.68 -4.37 0.58
N PHE A 115 -0.78 -5.00 -0.60
CA PHE A 115 -2.05 -5.30 -1.26
C PHE A 115 -2.19 -6.80 -1.47
N VAL A 116 -3.30 -7.37 -1.05
CA VAL A 116 -3.65 -8.78 -1.29
C VAL A 116 -4.84 -8.81 -2.26
N ASN A 117 -4.65 -9.39 -3.44
CA ASN A 117 -5.65 -9.41 -4.50
C ASN A 117 -6.30 -8.03 -4.75
N GLY A 118 -5.47 -6.99 -4.84
CA GLY A 118 -5.88 -5.60 -5.08
C GLY A 118 -6.45 -4.85 -3.86
N ARG A 119 -6.52 -5.49 -2.70
CA ARG A 119 -7.04 -4.89 -1.46
C ARG A 119 -5.92 -4.44 -0.55
N SER A 120 -5.97 -3.19 -0.09
CA SER A 120 -5.01 -2.67 0.90
C SER A 120 -5.16 -3.40 2.23
N ILE A 121 -4.10 -4.02 2.71
CA ILE A 121 -4.06 -4.83 3.93
C ILE A 121 -3.05 -4.26 4.92
N ARG A 122 -3.46 -4.17 6.18
CA ARG A 122 -2.61 -3.90 7.34
C ARG A 122 -2.65 -5.09 8.28
N ASP A 123 -1.80 -6.06 8.02
CA ASP A 123 -1.76 -7.30 8.79
C ASP A 123 -0.39 -7.47 9.45
N LYS A 124 -0.39 -7.88 10.72
CA LYS A 124 0.84 -8.05 11.50
C LYS A 124 1.71 -9.18 10.99
N VAL A 125 1.11 -10.25 10.48
CA VAL A 125 1.85 -11.40 9.94
C VAL A 125 2.60 -11.01 8.68
N LEU A 126 1.93 -10.29 7.76
CA LEU A 126 2.53 -9.81 6.52
C LEU A 126 3.64 -8.79 6.78
N SER A 127 3.38 -7.79 7.62
CA SER A 127 4.39 -6.77 7.96
C SER A 127 5.58 -7.37 8.69
N HIS A 128 5.37 -8.37 9.53
CA HIS A 128 6.44 -9.11 10.20
C HIS A 128 7.29 -9.92 9.21
N ALA A 129 6.68 -10.60 8.25
CA ALA A 129 7.39 -11.35 7.22
C ALA A 129 8.30 -10.44 6.37
N VAL A 130 7.78 -9.29 5.93
CA VAL A 130 8.59 -8.29 5.21
C VAL A 130 9.73 -7.78 6.08
N ARG A 131 9.44 -7.40 7.34
CA ARG A 131 10.45 -6.91 8.27
C ARG A 131 11.55 -7.94 8.53
N GLN A 132 11.21 -9.22 8.64
CA GLN A 132 12.22 -10.29 8.75
C GLN A 132 13.11 -10.38 7.52
N GLY A 133 12.56 -10.16 6.31
CA GLY A 133 13.37 -10.09 5.09
C GLY A 133 14.41 -8.96 5.11
N TYR A 134 14.16 -7.90 5.87
CA TYR A 134 15.11 -6.79 6.10
C TYR A 134 16.06 -6.99 7.29
N HIS A 135 15.90 -8.07 8.07
CA HIS A 135 16.54 -8.21 9.39
C HIS A 135 18.06 -7.99 9.35
N ASP A 136 18.74 -8.56 8.37
CA ASP A 136 20.21 -8.54 8.32
C ASP A 136 20.78 -7.23 7.75
N VAL A 137 19.97 -6.40 7.15
CA VAL A 137 20.40 -5.20 6.40
C VAL A 137 19.86 -3.89 6.97
N LEU A 138 18.83 -3.94 7.79
CA LEU A 138 18.18 -2.75 8.35
C LEU A 138 18.73 -2.42 9.75
N HIS A 139 19.17 -1.18 9.94
CA HIS A 139 19.61 -0.71 11.25
C HIS A 139 18.50 -0.80 12.31
N HIS A 140 18.89 -1.09 13.55
CA HIS A 140 17.96 -1.17 14.67
C HIS A 140 17.12 0.12 14.81
N GLY A 141 15.83 -0.04 15.07
CA GLY A 141 14.90 1.09 15.21
C GLY A 141 14.43 1.73 13.90
N ARG A 142 14.96 1.30 12.76
CA ARG A 142 14.50 1.78 11.45
C ARG A 142 13.36 0.92 10.92
N GLN A 143 12.56 1.51 10.04
CA GLN A 143 11.41 0.87 9.41
C GLN A 143 11.63 0.76 7.90
N PRO A 144 11.31 -0.41 7.30
CA PRO A 144 11.38 -0.56 5.85
C PRO A 144 10.31 0.27 5.16
N ALA A 145 10.56 0.64 3.89
CA ALA A 145 9.58 1.26 3.02
C ALA A 145 9.35 0.35 1.81
N TYR A 146 8.10 0.12 1.46
CA TYR A 146 7.75 -0.80 0.37
C TYR A 146 6.36 -0.57 -0.18
N VAL A 147 6.16 -1.02 -1.42
CA VAL A 147 4.87 -1.20 -2.08
C VAL A 147 4.85 -2.62 -2.62
N ILE A 148 4.09 -3.50 -2.00
CA ILE A 148 4.05 -4.93 -2.33
C ILE A 148 2.65 -5.35 -2.73
N PHE A 149 2.57 -6.13 -3.82
CA PHE A 149 1.35 -6.73 -4.34
C PHE A 149 1.48 -8.25 -4.21
N PHE A 150 0.49 -8.86 -3.58
CA PHE A 150 0.41 -10.30 -3.39
C PHE A 150 -0.87 -10.83 -4.00
N GLU A 151 -0.72 -11.71 -4.98
CA GLU A 151 -1.82 -12.34 -5.71
C GLU A 151 -1.83 -13.84 -5.42
N LEU A 152 -2.97 -14.36 -5.02
CA LEU A 152 -3.19 -15.80 -4.80
C LEU A 152 -4.65 -16.15 -5.05
N ASP A 153 -4.94 -17.46 -5.13
CA ASP A 153 -6.32 -17.94 -5.25
C ASP A 153 -7.17 -17.38 -4.08
N PRO A 154 -8.27 -16.67 -4.38
CA PRO A 154 -9.14 -16.10 -3.33
C PRO A 154 -9.69 -17.12 -2.33
N ARG A 155 -9.74 -18.40 -2.69
CA ARG A 155 -10.16 -19.48 -1.80
C ARG A 155 -9.16 -19.79 -0.69
N LEU A 156 -7.92 -19.33 -0.84
CA LEU A 156 -6.81 -19.55 0.11
C LEU A 156 -6.68 -18.40 1.12
N VAL A 157 -7.49 -17.37 0.99
CA VAL A 157 -7.45 -16.20 1.88
C VAL A 157 -8.86 -15.80 2.33
N ASP A 158 -9.05 -15.67 3.65
CA ASP A 158 -10.27 -15.13 4.24
C ASP A 158 -10.06 -13.65 4.55
N VAL A 159 -10.86 -12.79 3.92
CA VAL A 159 -10.86 -11.34 4.13
C VAL A 159 -11.91 -10.89 5.14
N ASN A 160 -12.78 -11.78 5.59
CA ASN A 160 -13.87 -11.49 6.53
C ASN A 160 -13.42 -11.68 7.99
N VAL A 161 -12.24 -11.22 8.34
CA VAL A 161 -11.65 -11.33 9.68
C VAL A 161 -11.92 -10.08 10.53
N HIS A 162 -12.04 -8.91 9.87
CA HIS A 162 -12.24 -7.63 10.52
C HIS A 162 -13.32 -6.81 9.79
N PRO A 163 -14.17 -6.02 10.49
CA PRO A 163 -15.22 -5.22 9.85
C PRO A 163 -14.73 -4.30 8.74
N THR A 164 -13.53 -3.72 8.88
CA THR A 164 -12.91 -2.85 7.86
C THR A 164 -12.13 -3.63 6.79
N LYS A 165 -12.03 -4.95 6.94
CA LYS A 165 -11.42 -5.87 5.95
C LYS A 165 -9.96 -5.53 5.57
N HIS A 166 -9.20 -4.94 6.45
CA HIS A 166 -7.75 -4.70 6.25
C HIS A 166 -6.86 -5.75 6.93
N GLU A 167 -7.45 -6.73 7.61
CA GLU A 167 -6.75 -7.93 8.08
C GLU A 167 -7.24 -9.13 7.28
N VAL A 168 -6.37 -10.11 7.10
CA VAL A 168 -6.67 -11.34 6.37
C VAL A 168 -6.19 -12.56 7.14
N ARG A 169 -6.78 -13.72 6.82
CA ARG A 169 -6.31 -15.01 7.31
C ARG A 169 -6.02 -15.93 6.13
N PHE A 170 -4.80 -16.41 6.06
CA PHE A 170 -4.39 -17.36 5.02
C PHE A 170 -4.62 -18.79 5.46
N ARG A 171 -5.09 -19.63 4.53
CA ARG A 171 -5.23 -21.07 4.75
C ARG A 171 -3.86 -21.71 5.03
N GLU A 172 -2.84 -21.34 4.25
CA GLU A 172 -1.44 -21.80 4.35
C GLU A 172 -0.55 -20.69 4.91
N SER A 173 -0.85 -20.21 6.11
CA SER A 173 -0.20 -19.04 6.72
C SER A 173 1.32 -19.13 6.77
N ARG A 174 1.85 -20.32 7.12
CA ARG A 174 3.30 -20.53 7.20
C ARG A 174 3.97 -20.48 5.83
N SER A 175 3.36 -21.07 4.81
CA SER A 175 3.84 -21.04 3.44
C SER A 175 3.87 -19.61 2.89
N VAL A 176 2.81 -18.85 3.13
CA VAL A 176 2.71 -17.42 2.75
C VAL A 176 3.81 -16.60 3.44
N HIS A 177 3.96 -16.75 4.75
CA HIS A 177 5.01 -16.06 5.51
C HIS A 177 6.40 -16.36 4.95
N ASN A 178 6.71 -17.63 4.75
CA ASN A 178 8.03 -18.06 4.25
C ASN A 178 8.30 -17.55 2.84
N PHE A 179 7.29 -17.53 1.96
CA PHE A 179 7.42 -17.00 0.62
C PHE A 179 7.75 -15.50 0.64
N ILE A 180 7.00 -14.72 1.40
CA ILE A 180 7.23 -13.26 1.53
C ILE A 180 8.62 -12.99 2.12
N PHE A 181 8.95 -13.65 3.22
CA PHE A 181 10.26 -13.51 3.88
C PHE A 181 11.40 -13.82 2.93
N SER A 182 11.39 -15.00 2.30
CA SER A 182 12.50 -15.45 1.44
C SER A 182 12.65 -14.58 0.20
N THR A 183 11.54 -14.13 -0.39
CA THR A 183 11.57 -13.24 -1.56
C THR A 183 12.19 -11.89 -1.20
N VAL A 184 11.71 -11.24 -0.14
CA VAL A 184 12.23 -9.94 0.28
C VAL A 184 13.70 -10.04 0.68
N HIS A 185 14.07 -11.08 1.43
CA HIS A 185 15.46 -11.34 1.81
C HIS A 185 16.37 -11.49 0.58
N HIS A 186 15.94 -12.30 -0.39
CA HIS A 186 16.70 -12.52 -1.63
C HIS A 186 16.90 -11.23 -2.44
N VAL A 187 15.85 -10.42 -2.56
CA VAL A 187 15.93 -9.15 -3.30
C VAL A 187 16.90 -8.15 -2.66
N LEU A 188 17.06 -8.20 -1.33
CA LEU A 188 17.91 -7.29 -0.56
C LEU A 188 19.34 -7.79 -0.35
N SER A 189 19.63 -9.06 -0.71
CA SER A 189 20.96 -9.70 -0.60
C SER A 189 21.83 -9.41 -1.81
#